data_302f7e757f27e361e00d48f060e8247b
#
_entry.id   302f7e757f27e361e00d48f060e8247b
#
_cell.length_a   1.000
_cell.length_b   1.000
_cell.length_c   1.000
_cell.angle_alpha   90.00
_cell.angle_beta   90.00
_cell.angle_gamma   90.00
#
_symmetry.space_group_name_H-M   'P 1'
#
loop_
_entity.id
_entity.type
_entity.pdbx_description
1 polymer ?
#
loop_
_entity_poly.entity_id
_entity_poly.type
_entity_poly.pdbx_seq_one_letter_code
_entity_poly.pdbx_strand_id
1 'polypeptide(L)'
;MGNEKRALPPAVGGSSLLTVFAVLCLTVFALLSLATVQADARLSDASVQTVAGYYKADHAAQEILACLRSGAPLPEGRTVRATHGPDHKGTLFSYTCPISGTQNLEVEVIVEEDGGYTILRWQACPAAEWESDDSLDLWDGVLF
;
A
#
# COMPACT_ATOMS: atom_id res chain seq x y z
N MET A 1 61.27 36.30 47.37
CA MET A 1 60.75 35.10 46.70
C MET A 1 59.33 35.32 46.32
N GLY A 2 59.11 35.84 45.10
CA GLY A 2 57.76 36.17 44.58
C GLY A 2 57.12 34.94 43.97
N ASN A 3 55.99 34.60 44.49
CA ASN A 3 55.14 33.52 43.93
C ASN A 3 54.22 34.15 42.88
N GLU A 4 54.65 34.19 41.63
CA GLU A 4 53.84 34.59 40.49
C GLU A 4 52.81 33.47 40.24
N LYS A 5 51.62 33.67 40.75
CA LYS A 5 50.44 32.92 40.32
C LYS A 5 50.18 33.25 38.84
N ARG A 6 50.63 32.37 37.95
CA ARG A 6 50.19 32.38 36.55
C ARG A 6 48.69 32.19 36.53
N ALA A 7 47.98 33.27 36.37
CA ALA A 7 46.56 33.23 36.03
C ALA A 7 46.42 32.62 34.63
N LEU A 8 45.95 31.39 34.55
CA LEU A 8 45.54 30.80 33.31
C LEU A 8 44.44 31.67 32.68
N PRO A 9 44.56 32.05 31.40
CA PRO A 9 43.52 32.84 30.74
C PRO A 9 42.20 32.06 30.81
N PRO A 10 41.08 32.73 31.14
CA PRO A 10 39.78 32.07 31.22
C PRO A 10 39.46 31.45 29.86
N ALA A 11 39.15 30.19 29.87
CA ALA A 11 38.76 29.39 28.68
C ALA A 11 37.38 29.86 28.16
N VAL A 12 37.25 31.13 27.80
CA VAL A 12 36.01 31.76 27.34
C VAL A 12 35.60 31.21 25.98
N GLY A 13 36.53 30.70 25.17
CA GLY A 13 36.25 30.13 23.85
C GLY A 13 35.60 28.72 23.87
N GLY A 14 35.90 27.93 24.92
CA GLY A 14 35.41 26.56 24.99
C GLY A 14 33.90 26.45 25.27
N SER A 15 33.37 27.30 26.13
CA SER A 15 31.92 27.32 26.44
C SER A 15 31.09 27.82 25.24
N SER A 16 31.58 28.78 24.48
CA SER A 16 30.93 29.26 23.26
C SER A 16 30.88 28.17 22.18
N LEU A 17 31.99 27.47 21.97
CA LEU A 17 32.06 26.38 20.99
C LEU A 17 31.11 25.22 21.36
N LEU A 18 31.01 24.88 22.64
CA LEU A 18 30.13 23.87 23.13
C LEU A 18 28.66 24.25 22.94
N THR A 19 28.31 25.51 23.20
CA THR A 19 26.96 26.03 22.96
C THR A 19 26.57 26.00 21.49
N VAL A 20 27.46 26.40 20.58
CA VAL A 20 27.21 26.35 19.13
C VAL A 20 27.02 24.90 18.70
N PHE A 21 27.88 23.98 19.18
CA PHE A 21 27.73 22.57 18.88
C PHE A 21 26.41 21.99 19.37
N ALA A 22 26.00 22.32 20.60
CA ALA A 22 24.71 21.87 21.16
C ALA A 22 23.52 22.36 20.33
N VAL A 23 23.54 23.63 19.90
CA VAL A 23 22.49 24.19 19.05
C VAL A 23 22.44 23.47 17.68
N LEU A 24 23.60 23.22 17.06
CA LEU A 24 23.67 22.48 15.82
C LEU A 24 23.12 21.06 15.96
N CYS A 25 23.47 20.33 17.01
CA CYS A 25 22.92 19.03 17.28
C CYS A 25 21.40 19.05 17.45
N LEU A 26 20.89 20.00 18.23
CA LEU A 26 19.43 20.15 18.44
C LEU A 26 18.70 20.47 17.12
N THR A 27 19.26 21.32 16.28
CA THR A 27 18.65 21.64 14.98
C THR A 27 18.61 20.43 14.06
N VAL A 28 19.70 19.62 14.00
CA VAL A 28 19.75 18.41 13.20
C VAL A 28 18.72 17.39 13.71
N PHE A 29 18.62 17.17 15.03
CA PHE A 29 17.61 16.27 15.59
C PHE A 29 16.19 16.74 15.33
N ALA A 30 15.93 18.05 15.41
CA ALA A 30 14.62 18.62 15.09
C ALA A 30 14.23 18.38 13.61
N LEU A 31 15.16 18.56 12.68
CA LEU A 31 14.93 18.32 11.26
C LEU A 31 14.71 16.83 10.96
N LEU A 32 15.50 15.94 11.54
CA LEU A 32 15.33 14.50 11.39
C LEU A 32 13.98 14.04 11.95
N SER A 33 13.60 14.52 13.13
CA SER A 33 12.30 14.22 13.73
C SER A 33 11.15 14.68 12.84
N LEU A 34 11.21 15.88 12.30
CA LEU A 34 10.19 16.41 11.39
C LEU A 34 10.10 15.58 10.11
N ALA A 35 11.25 15.21 9.53
CA ALA A 35 11.28 14.38 8.32
C ALA A 35 10.64 13.00 8.57
N THR A 36 10.92 12.38 9.71
CA THR A 36 10.32 11.09 10.10
C THR A 36 8.80 11.20 10.23
N VAL A 37 8.31 12.21 10.96
CA VAL A 37 6.86 12.42 11.15
C VAL A 37 6.15 12.65 9.81
N GLN A 38 6.76 13.39 8.89
CA GLN A 38 6.17 13.59 7.55
C GLN A 38 6.14 12.31 6.73
N ALA A 39 7.17 11.47 6.82
CA ALA A 39 7.20 10.17 6.15
C ALA A 39 6.12 9.23 6.72
N ASP A 40 5.97 9.18 8.03
CA ASP A 40 4.95 8.37 8.70
C ASP A 40 3.53 8.82 8.34
N ALA A 41 3.29 10.13 8.27
CA ALA A 41 1.99 10.67 7.86
C ALA A 41 1.62 10.25 6.43
N ARG A 42 2.56 10.35 5.49
CA ARG A 42 2.33 9.91 4.10
C ARG A 42 2.05 8.41 3.99
N LEU A 43 2.77 7.59 4.75
CA LEU A 43 2.57 6.15 4.79
C LEU A 43 1.20 5.80 5.37
N SER A 44 0.79 6.48 6.43
CA SER A 44 -0.53 6.33 7.06
C SER A 44 -1.64 6.67 6.07
N ASP A 45 -1.55 7.80 5.38
CA ASP A 45 -2.54 8.22 4.38
C ASP A 45 -2.64 7.22 3.22
N ALA A 46 -1.51 6.72 2.72
CA ALA A 46 -1.48 5.70 1.67
C ALA A 46 -2.14 4.38 2.13
N SER A 47 -1.89 3.98 3.37
CA SER A 47 -2.51 2.79 3.97
C SER A 47 -4.02 2.94 4.08
N VAL A 48 -4.51 4.08 4.58
CA VAL A 48 -5.96 4.37 4.69
C VAL A 48 -6.63 4.35 3.31
N GLN A 49 -6.01 4.96 2.30
CA GLN A 49 -6.55 4.97 0.94
C GLN A 49 -6.63 3.56 0.34
N THR A 50 -5.62 2.72 0.56
CA THR A 50 -5.60 1.33 0.09
C THR A 50 -6.71 0.52 0.73
N VAL A 51 -6.87 0.61 2.04
CA VAL A 51 -7.91 -0.09 2.79
C VAL A 51 -9.30 0.38 2.38
N ALA A 52 -9.52 1.70 2.27
CA ALA A 52 -10.79 2.26 1.83
C ALA A 52 -11.14 1.85 0.39
N GLY A 53 -10.13 1.81 -0.50
CA GLY A 53 -10.29 1.33 -1.88
C GLY A 53 -10.73 -0.13 -1.94
N TYR A 54 -10.08 -0.99 -1.14
CA TYR A 54 -10.43 -2.40 -1.05
C TYR A 54 -11.88 -2.61 -0.57
N TYR A 55 -12.28 -1.98 0.54
CA TYR A 55 -13.64 -2.12 1.05
C TYR A 55 -14.70 -1.57 0.09
N LYS A 56 -14.39 -0.50 -0.65
CA LYS A 56 -15.28 0.02 -1.70
C LYS A 56 -15.45 -1.00 -2.83
N ALA A 57 -14.37 -1.64 -3.28
CA ALA A 57 -14.42 -2.66 -4.31
C ALA A 57 -15.14 -3.92 -3.82
N ASP A 58 -14.91 -4.34 -2.57
CA ASP A 58 -15.58 -5.46 -1.94
C ASP A 58 -17.09 -5.24 -1.83
N HIS A 59 -17.51 -4.06 -1.37
CA HIS A 59 -18.92 -3.70 -1.30
C HIS A 59 -19.59 -3.73 -2.68
N ALA A 60 -18.94 -3.17 -3.70
CA ALA A 60 -19.42 -3.22 -5.08
C ALA A 60 -19.52 -4.66 -5.61
N ALA A 61 -18.57 -5.51 -5.27
CA ALA A 61 -18.57 -6.92 -5.65
C ALA A 61 -19.72 -7.69 -4.98
N GLN A 62 -19.98 -7.43 -3.71
CA GLN A 62 -21.10 -8.02 -2.98
C GLN A 62 -22.46 -7.56 -3.53
N GLU A 63 -22.58 -6.29 -3.94
CA GLU A 63 -23.78 -5.75 -4.57
C GLU A 63 -24.07 -6.47 -5.91
N ILE A 64 -23.05 -6.66 -6.75
CA ILE A 64 -23.17 -7.44 -7.98
C ILE A 64 -23.62 -8.87 -7.68
N LEU A 65 -22.99 -9.53 -6.71
CA LEU A 65 -23.35 -10.89 -6.31
C LEU A 65 -24.82 -10.97 -5.83
N ALA A 66 -25.28 -10.00 -5.07
CA ALA A 66 -26.68 -9.93 -4.62
C ALA A 66 -27.64 -9.80 -5.81
N CYS A 67 -27.32 -8.97 -6.80
CA CYS A 67 -28.11 -8.86 -8.03
C CYS A 67 -28.13 -10.19 -8.82
N LEU A 68 -26.99 -10.85 -8.97
CA LEU A 68 -26.88 -12.13 -9.67
C LEU A 68 -27.73 -13.23 -9.00
N ARG A 69 -27.74 -13.29 -7.68
CA ARG A 69 -28.53 -14.25 -6.90
C ARG A 69 -30.03 -13.99 -6.96
N SER A 70 -30.44 -12.73 -7.00
CA SER A 70 -31.85 -12.33 -7.04
C SER A 70 -32.43 -12.22 -8.45
N GLY A 71 -31.60 -12.34 -9.50
CA GLY A 71 -32.01 -12.06 -10.87
C GLY A 71 -32.31 -10.59 -11.14
N ALA A 72 -31.88 -9.69 -10.25
CA ALA A 72 -32.07 -8.25 -10.41
C ALA A 72 -31.13 -7.67 -11.49
N PRO A 73 -31.50 -6.53 -12.12
CA PRO A 73 -30.62 -5.89 -13.07
C PRO A 73 -29.31 -5.46 -12.42
N LEU A 74 -28.20 -5.61 -13.16
CA LEU A 74 -26.88 -5.20 -12.68
C LEU A 74 -26.80 -3.68 -12.55
N PRO A 75 -25.97 -3.17 -11.62
CA PRO A 75 -25.68 -1.75 -11.50
C PRO A 75 -25.08 -1.19 -12.81
N GLU A 76 -25.39 0.06 -13.15
CA GLU A 76 -24.89 0.70 -14.37
C GLU A 76 -23.37 0.70 -14.47
N GLY A 77 -22.86 0.43 -15.67
CA GLY A 77 -21.42 0.44 -15.96
C GLY A 77 -20.64 -0.78 -15.45
N ARG A 78 -21.31 -1.85 -15.03
CA ARG A 78 -20.67 -3.11 -14.61
C ARG A 78 -20.77 -4.17 -15.70
N THR A 79 -19.63 -4.78 -15.99
CA THR A 79 -19.55 -5.89 -16.96
C THR A 79 -19.33 -7.20 -16.19
N VAL A 80 -20.23 -8.15 -16.43
CA VAL A 80 -20.15 -9.49 -15.85
C VAL A 80 -20.10 -10.49 -17.01
N ARG A 81 -19.15 -11.41 -16.98
CA ARG A 81 -19.09 -12.54 -17.90
C ARG A 81 -19.81 -13.72 -17.28
N ALA A 82 -20.74 -14.30 -18.01
CA ALA A 82 -21.43 -15.52 -17.62
C ALA A 82 -20.92 -16.67 -18.49
N THR A 83 -20.53 -17.77 -17.87
CA THR A 83 -20.10 -19.00 -18.54
C THR A 83 -20.76 -20.20 -17.82
N HIS A 84 -21.01 -21.29 -18.53
CA HIS A 84 -21.51 -22.50 -17.89
C HIS A 84 -20.48 -23.04 -16.89
N GLY A 85 -20.92 -23.32 -15.67
CA GLY A 85 -20.08 -23.92 -14.64
C GLY A 85 -19.55 -25.30 -15.06
N PRO A 86 -18.39 -25.73 -14.56
CA PRO A 86 -17.74 -26.97 -14.94
C PRO A 86 -18.58 -28.24 -14.66
N ASP A 87 -19.47 -28.19 -13.68
CA ASP A 87 -20.29 -29.34 -13.26
C ASP A 87 -21.77 -29.29 -13.68
N HIS A 88 -22.16 -28.37 -14.59
CA HIS A 88 -23.55 -28.11 -15.02
C HIS A 88 -24.55 -27.80 -13.87
N LYS A 89 -24.06 -27.48 -12.67
CA LYS A 89 -24.88 -27.19 -11.49
C LYS A 89 -25.15 -25.70 -11.26
N GLY A 90 -24.73 -24.82 -12.16
CA GLY A 90 -24.95 -23.39 -12.04
C GLY A 90 -24.25 -22.60 -13.12
N THR A 91 -24.38 -21.29 -13.07
CA THR A 91 -23.70 -20.36 -13.98
C THR A 91 -22.49 -19.78 -13.28
N LEU A 92 -21.32 -19.87 -13.92
CA LEU A 92 -20.10 -19.22 -13.49
C LEU A 92 -20.13 -17.75 -13.92
N PHE A 93 -20.06 -16.87 -12.98
CA PHE A 93 -19.93 -15.42 -13.21
C PHE A 93 -18.52 -14.96 -12.86
N SER A 94 -17.92 -14.19 -13.75
CA SER A 94 -16.64 -13.52 -13.50
C SER A 94 -16.78 -12.02 -13.73
N TYR A 95 -16.29 -11.23 -12.80
CA TYR A 95 -16.30 -9.77 -12.85
C TYR A 95 -15.16 -9.16 -12.05
N THR A 96 -14.90 -7.89 -12.33
CA THR A 96 -13.78 -7.15 -11.76
C THR A 96 -14.26 -5.84 -11.19
N CYS A 97 -13.83 -5.51 -9.96
CA CYS A 97 -14.10 -4.25 -9.29
C CYS A 97 -12.79 -3.50 -9.03
N PRO A 98 -12.64 -2.23 -9.45
CA PRO A 98 -11.40 -1.48 -9.25
C PRO A 98 -11.20 -1.14 -7.77
N ILE A 99 -10.01 -1.45 -7.24
CA ILE A 99 -9.55 -1.07 -5.89
C ILE A 99 -8.81 0.27 -5.98
N SER A 100 -7.88 0.36 -6.93
CA SER A 100 -7.04 1.54 -7.18
C SER A 100 -6.68 1.63 -8.66
N GLY A 101 -5.84 2.59 -9.05
CA GLY A 101 -5.31 2.67 -10.42
C GLY A 101 -4.41 1.49 -10.82
N THR A 102 -3.90 0.73 -9.84
CA THR A 102 -2.95 -0.37 -10.05
C THR A 102 -3.46 -1.73 -9.60
N GLN A 103 -4.63 -1.80 -8.95
CA GLN A 103 -5.18 -3.03 -8.41
C GLN A 103 -6.68 -3.16 -8.65
N ASN A 104 -7.10 -4.37 -8.97
CA ASN A 104 -8.49 -4.77 -9.14
C ASN A 104 -8.83 -5.91 -8.19
N LEU A 105 -10.09 -5.98 -7.76
CA LEU A 105 -10.65 -7.15 -7.11
C LEU A 105 -11.25 -8.05 -8.18
N GLU A 106 -10.70 -9.25 -8.36
CA GLU A 106 -11.22 -10.27 -9.26
C GLU A 106 -12.13 -11.23 -8.51
N VAL A 107 -13.32 -11.42 -9.05
CA VAL A 107 -14.33 -12.29 -8.48
C VAL A 107 -14.80 -13.32 -9.48
N GLU A 108 -14.78 -14.58 -9.06
CA GLU A 108 -15.37 -15.72 -9.78
C GLU A 108 -16.29 -16.48 -8.82
N VAL A 109 -17.54 -16.56 -9.17
CA VAL A 109 -18.57 -17.20 -8.37
C VAL A 109 -19.47 -18.09 -9.23
N ILE A 110 -19.86 -19.23 -8.72
CA ILE A 110 -20.92 -20.05 -9.30
C ILE A 110 -22.21 -19.71 -8.56
N VAL A 111 -23.25 -19.36 -9.31
CA VAL A 111 -24.58 -19.14 -8.76
C VAL A 111 -25.50 -20.26 -9.28
N GLU A 112 -26.15 -20.94 -8.36
CA GLU A 112 -27.10 -22.02 -8.63
C GLU A 112 -28.52 -21.47 -8.83
N GLU A 113 -29.40 -22.25 -9.46
CA GLU A 113 -30.78 -21.81 -9.76
C GLU A 113 -31.62 -21.56 -8.50
N ASP A 114 -31.28 -22.20 -7.39
CA ASP A 114 -31.93 -22.03 -6.09
C ASP A 114 -31.46 -20.78 -5.31
N GLY A 115 -30.51 -19.99 -5.89
CA GLY A 115 -29.89 -18.83 -5.26
C GLY A 115 -28.72 -19.17 -4.35
N GLY A 116 -28.31 -20.45 -4.29
CA GLY A 116 -27.04 -20.86 -3.69
C GLY A 116 -25.88 -20.29 -4.46
N TYR A 117 -24.73 -20.13 -3.81
CA TYR A 117 -23.51 -19.67 -4.50
C TYR A 117 -22.27 -20.27 -3.89
N THR A 118 -21.24 -20.43 -4.75
CA THR A 118 -19.91 -20.87 -4.35
C THR A 118 -18.87 -19.90 -4.90
N ILE A 119 -18.04 -19.35 -4.02
CA ILE A 119 -16.94 -18.46 -4.40
C ILE A 119 -15.74 -19.30 -4.81
N LEU A 120 -15.27 -19.14 -6.05
CA LEU A 120 -14.07 -19.78 -6.57
C LEU A 120 -12.85 -18.87 -6.42
N ARG A 121 -13.05 -17.56 -6.65
CA ARG A 121 -12.00 -16.54 -6.56
C ARG A 121 -12.60 -15.27 -5.96
N TRP A 122 -11.86 -14.67 -5.02
CA TRP A 122 -12.18 -13.37 -4.44
C TRP A 122 -10.88 -12.76 -3.95
N GLN A 123 -10.14 -12.13 -4.86
CA GLN A 123 -8.79 -11.68 -4.55
C GLN A 123 -8.43 -10.39 -5.26
N ALA A 124 -7.55 -9.59 -4.63
CA ALA A 124 -6.95 -8.44 -5.26
C ALA A 124 -5.82 -8.88 -6.20
N CYS A 125 -5.88 -8.43 -7.44
CA CYS A 125 -4.89 -8.68 -8.48
C CYS A 125 -4.36 -7.34 -9.03
N PRO A 126 -3.15 -7.31 -9.60
CA PRO A 126 -2.68 -6.15 -10.34
C PRO A 126 -3.64 -5.80 -11.49
N ALA A 127 -3.89 -4.49 -11.72
CA ALA A 127 -4.76 -4.04 -12.79
C ALA A 127 -4.12 -4.17 -14.19
N ALA A 128 -2.79 -4.21 -14.25
CA ALA A 128 -2.02 -4.48 -15.45
C ALA A 128 -1.34 -5.85 -15.33
N GLU A 129 -1.29 -6.56 -16.44
CA GLU A 129 -0.45 -7.77 -16.53
C GLU A 129 0.99 -7.34 -16.23
N TRP A 130 1.65 -7.99 -15.26
CA TRP A 130 3.05 -7.76 -14.99
C TRP A 130 3.86 -8.33 -16.16
N GLU A 131 4.37 -7.46 -17.00
CA GLU A 131 5.49 -7.84 -17.86
C GLU A 131 6.73 -7.95 -16.96
N SER A 132 7.28 -9.17 -16.86
CA SER A 132 8.57 -9.36 -16.19
C SER A 132 9.60 -8.52 -16.95
N ASP A 133 10.24 -7.60 -16.26
CA ASP A 133 11.38 -6.87 -16.83
C ASP A 133 12.57 -7.83 -16.93
N ASP A 134 12.66 -8.54 -18.04
CA ASP A 134 13.79 -9.42 -18.37
C ASP A 134 15.08 -8.63 -18.65
N SER A 135 15.06 -7.30 -18.54
CA SER A 135 16.22 -6.43 -18.71
C SER A 135 17.10 -6.32 -17.46
N LEU A 136 16.65 -6.90 -16.33
CA LEU A 136 17.53 -7.02 -15.16
C LEU A 136 18.61 -8.05 -15.48
N ASP A 137 19.75 -7.55 -15.92
CA ASP A 137 21.02 -8.29 -16.02
C ASP A 137 21.45 -8.71 -14.60
N LEU A 138 20.78 -9.75 -14.09
CA LEU A 138 21.17 -10.41 -12.85
C LEU A 138 22.53 -11.03 -13.11
N TRP A 139 23.51 -10.55 -12.36
CA TRP A 139 24.89 -11.01 -12.29
C TRP A 139 25.08 -12.42 -12.87
N ASP A 140 25.87 -12.54 -13.93
CA ASP A 140 26.15 -13.78 -14.67
C ASP A 140 27.00 -14.81 -13.92
N GLY A 141 27.39 -14.52 -12.67
CA GLY A 141 28.15 -15.44 -11.81
C GLY A 141 29.63 -15.52 -12.10
N VAL A 142 30.16 -14.69 -13.01
CA VAL A 142 31.60 -14.67 -13.32
C VAL A 142 32.34 -13.83 -12.28
N LEU A 143 32.98 -14.49 -11.33
CA LEU A 143 34.00 -13.90 -10.47
C LEU A 143 35.31 -13.85 -11.25
N PHE A 144 35.98 -12.71 -11.27
CA PHE A 144 37.30 -12.46 -11.83
C PHE A 144 38.35 -13.42 -11.28
#